data_12ac15d4fd64a4aaa3990bd25814e87b
#
_entry.id   12ac15d4fd64a4aaa3990bd25814e87b
#
_cell.length_a   1.000
_cell.length_b   1.000
_cell.length_c   1.000
_cell.angle_alpha   90.00
_cell.angle_beta   90.00
_cell.angle_gamma   90.00
#
_symmetry.space_group_name_H-M   'P 1'
#
loop_
_entity.id
_entity.type
_entity.pdbx_description
1 polymer ?
#
loop_
_entity_poly.entity_id
_entity_poly.type
_entity_poly.pdbx_seq_one_letter_code
_entity_poly.pdbx_strand_id
1 'polypeptide(L)'
;NVKKMASLAHKYRAAGLLVTEWGDFGHLQDPESSIPGILYSAAMGWNAQLPPEEELNAGISVVEYGDRSGQLLSILRTLSQQVVFNWGHVVELSEILSGRLTDETPEEFWARFLPQIQPNLHRIQEVNGTIDACQEAICRLMPAMDRSGRKRMLPFLLMSDGQKLLNRLAAVW
;
A
#
# COMPACT_ATOMS: atom_id res chain seq x y z
N ASN A 1 -8.57 -1.85 -9.47
CA ASN A 1 -10.03 -1.83 -9.24
C ASN A 1 -10.66 -0.47 -9.57
N VAL A 2 -10.15 0.67 -9.08
CA VAL A 2 -10.73 2.01 -9.30
C VAL A 2 -10.93 2.31 -10.79
N LYS A 3 -9.91 2.12 -11.62
CA LYS A 3 -9.98 2.34 -13.07
C LYS A 3 -11.13 1.56 -13.73
N LYS A 4 -11.28 0.27 -13.36
CA LYS A 4 -12.37 -0.57 -13.86
C LYS A 4 -13.75 -0.04 -13.42
N MET A 5 -13.87 0.33 -12.14
CA MET A 5 -15.13 0.86 -11.59
C MET A 5 -15.50 2.19 -12.21
N ALA A 6 -14.54 3.11 -12.40
CA ALA A 6 -14.76 4.37 -13.09
C ALA A 6 -15.23 4.16 -14.54
N SER A 7 -14.57 3.27 -15.28
CA SER A 7 -14.98 2.93 -16.65
C SER A 7 -16.41 2.36 -16.72
N LEU A 8 -16.79 1.51 -15.76
CA LEU A 8 -18.16 0.98 -15.66
C LEU A 8 -19.16 2.09 -15.30
N ALA A 9 -18.81 2.98 -14.36
CA ALA A 9 -19.66 4.11 -14.00
C ALA A 9 -19.93 5.01 -15.21
N HIS A 10 -18.92 5.35 -15.98
CA HIS A 10 -19.08 6.11 -17.22
C HIS A 10 -19.93 5.35 -18.25
N LYS A 11 -19.64 4.06 -18.48
CA LYS A 11 -20.38 3.22 -19.43
C LYS A 11 -21.87 3.15 -19.12
N TYR A 12 -22.21 3.01 -17.84
CA TYR A 12 -23.60 2.84 -17.38
C TYR A 12 -24.24 4.14 -16.88
N ARG A 13 -23.58 5.29 -17.07
CA ARG A 13 -24.07 6.61 -16.65
C ARG A 13 -24.45 6.65 -15.16
N ALA A 14 -23.63 6.05 -14.31
CA ALA A 14 -23.82 6.11 -12.86
C ALA A 14 -23.74 7.57 -12.36
N ALA A 15 -24.46 7.87 -11.30
CA ALA A 15 -24.47 9.23 -10.69
C ALA A 15 -23.14 9.63 -10.07
N GLY A 16 -22.26 8.65 -9.73
CA GLY A 16 -20.95 8.90 -9.15
C GLY A 16 -20.25 7.62 -8.72
N LEU A 17 -19.09 7.80 -8.09
CA LEU A 17 -18.30 6.77 -7.45
C LEU A 17 -18.13 7.12 -5.98
N LEU A 18 -18.37 6.15 -5.11
CA LEU A 18 -17.99 6.23 -3.71
C LEU A 18 -16.67 5.47 -3.51
N VAL A 19 -15.67 6.18 -3.01
CA VAL A 19 -14.38 5.61 -2.64
C VAL A 19 -14.30 5.60 -1.13
N THR A 20 -14.05 4.44 -0.55
CA THR A 20 -13.97 4.25 0.90
C THR A 20 -12.64 3.62 1.28
N GLU A 21 -12.16 3.97 2.43
CA GLU A 21 -11.06 3.33 3.11
C GLU A 21 -11.57 2.70 4.41
N TRP A 22 -11.14 1.48 4.68
CA TRP A 22 -11.57 0.73 5.84
C TRP A 22 -10.34 0.39 6.69
N GLY A 23 -10.38 0.84 7.95
CA GLY A 23 -9.34 0.62 8.94
C GLY A 23 -9.78 -0.31 10.07
N ASP A 24 -10.62 -1.32 9.77
CA ASP A 24 -11.41 -2.06 10.74
C ASP A 24 -10.57 -2.79 11.78
N PHE A 25 -9.50 -3.36 11.52
CA PHE A 25 -8.70 -4.11 12.51
C PHE A 25 -7.40 -3.40 12.89
N GLY A 26 -7.38 -2.08 12.75
CA GLY A 26 -6.13 -1.35 12.79
C GLY A 26 -5.25 -1.72 11.60
N HIS A 27 -4.31 -0.90 11.28
CA HIS A 27 -3.32 -1.22 10.26
C HIS A 27 -1.95 -0.66 10.60
N LEU A 28 -0.95 -1.26 9.98
CA LEU A 28 0.38 -0.69 9.96
C LEU A 28 0.41 0.64 9.19
N GLN A 29 -0.64 0.89 8.38
CA GLN A 29 -0.70 2.00 7.44
C GLN A 29 -1.14 3.29 8.13
N ASP A 30 -0.38 4.36 7.89
CA ASP A 30 -0.79 5.72 8.18
C ASP A 30 -1.83 6.19 7.14
N PRO A 31 -2.83 7.02 7.50
CA PRO A 31 -3.80 7.59 6.55
C PRO A 31 -3.17 8.26 5.33
N GLU A 32 -1.94 8.76 5.45
CA GLU A 32 -1.18 9.32 4.33
C GLU A 32 -1.03 8.33 3.17
N SER A 33 -0.97 7.03 3.45
CA SER A 33 -0.84 5.99 2.43
C SER A 33 -2.04 5.87 1.50
N SER A 34 -3.21 6.33 1.93
CA SER A 34 -4.46 6.28 1.16
C SER A 34 -4.64 7.50 0.25
N ILE A 35 -3.95 8.61 0.53
CA ILE A 35 -4.07 9.84 -0.25
C ILE A 35 -3.79 9.62 -1.75
N PRO A 36 -2.73 8.92 -2.18
CA PRO A 36 -2.52 8.63 -3.60
C PRO A 36 -3.70 7.92 -4.27
N GLY A 37 -4.28 6.94 -3.58
CA GLY A 37 -5.44 6.19 -4.08
C GLY A 37 -6.70 7.06 -4.18
N ILE A 38 -6.93 7.93 -3.21
CA ILE A 38 -8.06 8.87 -3.20
C ILE A 38 -7.92 9.86 -4.36
N LEU A 39 -6.75 10.46 -4.55
CA LEU A 39 -6.50 11.42 -5.63
C LEU A 39 -6.62 10.77 -7.02
N TYR A 40 -6.08 9.57 -7.16
CA TYR A 40 -6.24 8.77 -8.38
C TYR A 40 -7.72 8.50 -8.66
N SER A 41 -8.50 8.16 -7.64
CA SER A 41 -9.93 7.89 -7.75
C SER A 41 -10.73 9.15 -8.12
N ALA A 42 -10.38 10.29 -7.53
CA ALA A 42 -11.00 11.59 -7.85
C ALA A 42 -10.73 11.96 -9.31
N ALA A 43 -9.49 11.84 -9.79
CA ALA A 43 -9.15 12.08 -11.18
C ALA A 43 -9.93 11.17 -12.14
N MET A 44 -10.08 9.91 -11.80
CA MET A 44 -10.85 8.92 -12.55
C MET A 44 -12.35 9.22 -12.59
N GLY A 45 -12.92 9.72 -11.48
CA GLY A 45 -14.34 10.06 -11.39
C GLY A 45 -14.68 11.35 -12.11
N TRP A 46 -13.75 12.30 -12.14
CA TRP A 46 -13.98 13.63 -12.72
C TRP A 46 -13.80 13.68 -14.24
N ASN A 47 -12.85 12.93 -14.78
CA ASN A 47 -12.48 12.99 -16.18
C ASN A 47 -13.12 11.85 -17.00
N ALA A 48 -13.86 12.23 -18.05
CA ALA A 48 -14.39 11.24 -19.02
C ALA A 48 -13.29 10.56 -19.85
N GLN A 49 -12.20 11.26 -20.10
CA GLN A 49 -10.99 10.74 -20.74
C GLN A 49 -9.82 10.89 -19.78
N LEU A 50 -9.20 9.77 -19.46
CA LEU A 50 -8.11 9.73 -18.51
C LEU A 50 -6.78 9.95 -19.22
N PRO A 51 -5.87 10.74 -18.64
CA PRO A 51 -4.50 10.78 -19.08
C PRO A 51 -3.84 9.40 -18.91
N PRO A 52 -2.73 9.14 -19.60
CA PRO A 52 -1.92 7.97 -19.31
C PRO A 52 -1.60 7.87 -17.82
N GLU A 53 -1.55 6.65 -17.30
CA GLU A 53 -1.34 6.41 -15.85
C GLU A 53 -0.05 7.06 -15.34
N GLU A 54 1.00 7.04 -16.15
CA GLU A 54 2.30 7.66 -15.83
C GLU A 54 2.20 9.18 -15.69
N GLU A 55 1.45 9.83 -16.57
CA GLU A 55 1.22 11.27 -16.53
C GLU A 55 0.40 11.66 -15.28
N LEU A 56 -0.63 10.88 -14.96
CA LEU A 56 -1.43 11.08 -13.75
C LEU A 56 -0.58 10.90 -12.49
N ASN A 57 0.23 9.86 -12.43
CA ASN A 57 1.13 9.60 -11.30
C ASN A 57 2.17 10.73 -11.14
N ALA A 58 2.76 11.18 -12.24
CA ALA A 58 3.67 12.31 -12.21
C ALA A 58 2.97 13.59 -11.74
N GLY A 59 1.77 13.86 -12.24
CA GLY A 59 0.95 15.01 -11.83
C GLY A 59 0.64 15.00 -10.33
N ILE A 60 0.20 13.88 -9.78
CA ILE A 60 -0.08 13.74 -8.35
C ILE A 60 1.23 13.90 -7.54
N SER A 61 2.34 13.31 -7.97
CA SER A 61 3.65 13.46 -7.31
C SER A 61 4.05 14.94 -7.17
N VAL A 62 3.87 15.70 -8.24
CA VAL A 62 4.21 17.13 -8.28
C VAL A 62 3.25 17.96 -7.40
N VAL A 63 1.95 17.78 -7.60
CA VAL A 63 0.94 18.67 -6.99
C VAL A 63 0.77 18.40 -5.51
N GLU A 64 0.71 17.13 -5.13
CA GLU A 64 0.40 16.71 -3.76
C GLU A 64 1.63 16.64 -2.86
N TYR A 65 2.75 16.20 -3.41
CA TYR A 65 3.96 15.93 -2.62
C TYR A 65 5.13 16.89 -2.93
N GLY A 66 4.96 17.77 -3.92
CA GLY A 66 6.03 18.68 -4.34
C GLY A 66 7.23 17.97 -4.98
N ASP A 67 7.06 16.71 -5.39
CA ASP A 67 8.09 15.97 -6.12
C ASP A 67 8.15 16.39 -7.57
N ARG A 68 9.02 17.35 -7.88
CA ARG A 68 9.20 17.90 -9.23
C ARG A 68 9.72 16.89 -10.24
N SER A 69 10.27 15.76 -9.79
CA SER A 69 10.70 14.68 -10.70
C SER A 69 9.53 13.84 -11.22
N GLY A 70 8.38 13.88 -10.52
CA GLY A 70 7.19 13.09 -10.84
C GLY A 70 7.34 11.58 -10.57
N GLN A 71 8.38 11.15 -9.83
CA GLN A 71 8.73 9.73 -9.66
C GLN A 71 8.10 9.10 -8.42
N LEU A 72 7.67 9.88 -7.44
CA LEU A 72 7.26 9.39 -6.13
C LEU A 72 6.18 8.31 -6.22
N LEU A 73 5.10 8.54 -6.97
CA LEU A 73 4.02 7.56 -7.05
C LEU A 73 4.44 6.24 -7.68
N SER A 74 5.37 6.25 -8.62
CA SER A 74 5.94 5.03 -9.20
C SER A 74 6.75 4.25 -8.16
N ILE A 75 7.49 4.94 -7.30
CA ILE A 75 8.23 4.34 -6.18
C ILE A 75 7.24 3.75 -5.16
N LEU A 76 6.21 4.50 -4.76
CA LEU A 76 5.18 4.03 -3.83
C LEU A 76 4.40 2.82 -4.38
N ARG A 77 4.14 2.80 -5.68
CA ARG A 77 3.53 1.64 -6.35
C ARG A 77 4.43 0.40 -6.25
N THR A 78 5.72 0.54 -6.51
CA THR A 78 6.68 -0.56 -6.36
C THR A 78 6.70 -1.05 -4.92
N LEU A 79 6.75 -0.13 -3.95
CA LEU A 79 6.74 -0.41 -2.53
C LEU A 79 5.49 -1.18 -2.10
N SER A 80 4.31 -0.80 -2.58
CA SER A 80 3.03 -1.44 -2.25
C SER A 80 2.92 -2.91 -2.66
N GLN A 81 3.78 -3.37 -3.55
CA GLN A 81 3.82 -4.76 -4.03
C GLN A 81 4.74 -5.67 -3.21
N GLN A 82 5.47 -5.12 -2.24
CA GLN A 82 6.51 -5.83 -1.50
C GLN A 82 5.95 -6.47 -0.21
N VAL A 83 4.83 -7.18 -0.32
CA VAL A 83 4.15 -7.82 0.81
C VAL A 83 4.21 -9.32 0.68
N VAL A 84 4.91 -10.00 1.60
CA VAL A 84 4.89 -11.47 1.75
C VAL A 84 3.91 -11.87 2.85
N PHE A 85 3.94 -11.15 3.97
CA PHE A 85 3.05 -11.33 5.10
C PHE A 85 2.46 -9.98 5.49
N ASN A 86 1.14 -9.89 5.60
CA ASN A 86 0.46 -8.62 5.85
C ASN A 86 0.02 -8.46 7.31
N TRP A 87 -0.29 -7.24 7.69
CA TRP A 87 -0.75 -6.90 9.03
C TRP A 87 -2.05 -7.64 9.42
N GLY A 88 -2.96 -7.87 8.49
CA GLY A 88 -4.21 -8.59 8.74
C GLY A 88 -3.97 -9.99 9.30
N HIS A 89 -2.94 -10.69 8.82
CA HIS A 89 -2.58 -12.01 9.36
C HIS A 89 -2.09 -11.94 10.81
N VAL A 90 -1.37 -10.86 11.18
CA VAL A 90 -0.93 -10.65 12.57
C VAL A 90 -2.12 -10.41 13.48
N VAL A 91 -3.08 -9.58 13.04
CA VAL A 91 -4.29 -9.31 13.79
C VAL A 91 -5.12 -10.59 13.97
N GLU A 92 -5.35 -11.33 12.90
CA GLU A 92 -6.09 -12.59 12.94
C GLU A 92 -5.45 -13.60 13.90
N LEU A 93 -4.14 -13.79 13.83
CA LEU A 93 -3.41 -14.64 14.77
C LEU A 93 -3.55 -14.13 16.23
N SER A 94 -3.49 -12.82 16.44
CA SER A 94 -3.67 -12.21 17.76
C SER A 94 -5.08 -12.47 18.32
N GLU A 95 -6.11 -12.40 17.49
CA GLU A 95 -7.49 -12.68 17.88
C GLU A 95 -7.68 -14.17 18.23
N ILE A 96 -7.07 -15.07 17.46
CA ILE A 96 -7.07 -16.51 17.77
C ILE A 96 -6.37 -16.77 19.10
N LEU A 97 -5.18 -16.21 19.32
CA LEU A 97 -4.42 -16.39 20.56
C LEU A 97 -5.14 -15.80 21.78
N SER A 98 -5.96 -14.77 21.59
CA SER A 98 -6.75 -14.17 22.67
C SER A 98 -8.12 -14.83 22.90
N GLY A 99 -8.53 -15.74 22.01
CA GLY A 99 -9.84 -16.41 22.07
C GLY A 99 -11.04 -15.47 21.88
N ARG A 100 -10.86 -14.36 21.15
CA ARG A 100 -11.88 -13.30 21.05
C ARG A 100 -12.87 -13.49 19.91
N LEU A 101 -12.45 -13.99 18.77
CA LEU A 101 -13.28 -13.95 17.55
C LEU A 101 -13.55 -15.31 16.91
N THR A 102 -12.87 -16.37 17.29
CA THR A 102 -12.95 -17.67 16.61
C THR A 102 -12.56 -18.82 17.52
N ASP A 103 -13.12 -19.99 17.25
CA ASP A 103 -12.69 -21.27 17.85
C ASP A 103 -11.49 -21.89 17.11
N GLU A 104 -10.97 -21.20 16.08
CA GLU A 104 -9.80 -21.64 15.32
C GLU A 104 -8.56 -21.66 16.22
N THR A 105 -7.76 -22.72 16.12
CA THR A 105 -6.49 -22.83 16.84
C THR A 105 -5.34 -22.19 16.05
N PRO A 106 -4.21 -21.83 16.70
CA PRO A 106 -3.03 -21.34 16.00
C PRO A 106 -2.51 -22.33 14.95
N GLU A 107 -2.61 -23.63 15.21
CA GLU A 107 -2.20 -24.68 14.28
C GLU A 107 -3.08 -24.71 13.02
N GLU A 108 -4.38 -24.55 13.17
CA GLU A 108 -5.34 -24.47 12.05
C GLU A 108 -5.10 -23.20 11.22
N PHE A 109 -4.86 -22.06 11.88
CA PHE A 109 -4.46 -20.83 11.21
C PHE A 109 -3.23 -21.05 10.33
N TRP A 110 -2.16 -21.61 10.88
CA TRP A 110 -0.92 -21.87 10.12
C TRP A 110 -1.13 -22.89 9.01
N ALA A 111 -1.89 -23.95 9.24
CA ALA A 111 -2.22 -24.91 8.21
C ALA A 111 -2.94 -24.27 7.01
N ARG A 112 -3.77 -23.28 7.25
CA ARG A 112 -4.49 -22.52 6.22
C ARG A 112 -3.59 -21.50 5.50
N PHE A 113 -2.71 -20.82 6.24
CA PHE A 113 -1.88 -19.74 5.70
C PHE A 113 -0.56 -20.20 5.09
N LEU A 114 0.10 -21.19 5.67
CA LEU A 114 1.42 -21.62 5.23
C LEU A 114 1.48 -21.93 3.73
N PRO A 115 0.51 -22.66 3.13
CA PRO A 115 0.51 -22.90 1.70
C PRO A 115 0.45 -21.62 0.84
N GLN A 116 -0.07 -20.52 1.37
CA GLN A 116 -0.19 -19.25 0.65
C GLN A 116 1.11 -18.44 0.68
N ILE A 117 1.83 -18.46 1.81
CA ILE A 117 3.06 -17.68 2.00
C ILE A 117 4.32 -18.46 1.63
N GLN A 118 4.32 -19.78 1.83
CA GLN A 118 5.48 -20.66 1.60
C GLN A 118 6.13 -20.48 0.21
N PRO A 119 5.37 -20.34 -0.89
CA PRO A 119 5.97 -20.11 -2.21
C PRO A 119 6.78 -18.80 -2.30
N ASN A 120 6.55 -17.86 -1.40
CA ASN A 120 7.19 -16.55 -1.40
C ASN A 120 8.29 -16.39 -0.32
N LEU A 121 8.44 -17.35 0.59
CA LEU A 121 9.42 -17.24 1.69
C LEU A 121 10.85 -17.08 1.17
N HIS A 122 11.22 -17.77 0.10
CA HIS A 122 12.55 -17.68 -0.50
C HIS A 122 12.83 -16.27 -1.09
N ARG A 123 11.81 -15.47 -1.33
CA ARG A 123 11.92 -14.13 -1.90
C ARG A 123 12.03 -13.03 -0.85
N ILE A 124 11.93 -13.34 0.43
CA ILE A 124 11.88 -12.32 1.50
C ILE A 124 13.09 -11.40 1.44
N GLN A 125 14.28 -11.93 1.17
CA GLN A 125 15.49 -11.11 1.06
C GLN A 125 15.44 -10.17 -0.15
N GLU A 126 15.00 -10.64 -1.31
CA GLU A 126 14.80 -9.85 -2.52
C GLU A 126 13.75 -8.75 -2.30
N VAL A 127 12.61 -9.14 -1.73
CA VAL A 127 11.48 -8.23 -1.43
C VAL A 127 11.91 -7.15 -0.46
N ASN A 128 12.58 -7.50 0.64
CA ASN A 128 13.09 -6.51 1.59
C ASN A 128 14.18 -5.61 0.99
N GLY A 129 15.05 -6.16 0.13
CA GLY A 129 16.01 -5.36 -0.63
C GLY A 129 15.35 -4.35 -1.58
N THR A 130 14.21 -4.72 -2.19
CA THR A 130 13.40 -3.80 -2.99
C THR A 130 12.79 -2.69 -2.13
N ILE A 131 12.33 -3.03 -0.92
CA ILE A 131 11.86 -2.01 0.04
C ILE A 131 12.98 -1.03 0.39
N ASP A 132 14.19 -1.53 0.71
CA ASP A 132 15.34 -0.68 1.01
C ASP A 132 15.67 0.26 -0.17
N ALA A 133 15.67 -0.25 -1.39
CA ALA A 133 15.89 0.56 -2.59
C ALA A 133 14.81 1.65 -2.79
N CYS A 134 13.54 1.34 -2.49
CA CYS A 134 12.46 2.32 -2.52
C CYS A 134 12.63 3.39 -1.43
N GLN A 135 13.01 3.01 -0.20
CA GLN A 135 13.29 3.95 0.87
C GLN A 135 14.42 4.91 0.51
N GLU A 136 15.52 4.38 -0.05
CA GLU A 136 16.63 5.21 -0.54
C GLU A 136 16.19 6.16 -1.66
N ALA A 137 15.33 5.69 -2.57
CA ALA A 137 14.80 6.53 -3.66
C ALA A 137 13.94 7.66 -3.08
N ILE A 138 13.05 7.39 -2.12
CA ILE A 138 12.28 8.41 -1.40
C ILE A 138 13.21 9.42 -0.73
N CYS A 139 14.21 8.95 0.01
CA CYS A 139 15.19 9.82 0.68
C CYS A 139 15.94 10.72 -0.31
N ARG A 140 16.25 10.24 -1.51
CA ARG A 140 16.87 11.04 -2.58
C ARG A 140 15.96 12.14 -3.14
N LEU A 141 14.63 11.91 -3.14
CA LEU A 141 13.66 12.93 -3.59
C LEU A 141 13.39 14.01 -2.54
N MET A 142 13.43 13.67 -1.25
CA MET A 142 13.06 14.57 -0.15
C MET A 142 13.76 15.94 -0.17
N PRO A 143 15.07 16.08 -0.48
CA PRO A 143 15.72 17.40 -0.50
C PRO A 143 15.11 18.38 -1.51
N ALA A 144 14.54 17.88 -2.61
CA ALA A 144 13.91 18.69 -3.65
C ALA A 144 12.44 19.03 -3.34
N MET A 145 11.83 18.38 -2.36
CA MET A 145 10.46 18.65 -1.92
C MET A 145 10.40 19.87 -0.98
N ASP A 146 9.25 20.49 -0.89
CA ASP A 146 8.99 21.47 0.14
C ASP A 146 8.93 20.83 1.55
N ARG A 147 8.74 21.69 2.58
CA ARG A 147 8.69 21.23 3.97
C ARG A 147 7.51 20.28 4.23
N SER A 148 6.38 20.54 3.58
CA SER A 148 5.17 19.72 3.73
C SER A 148 5.39 18.32 3.12
N GLY A 149 5.82 18.28 1.86
CA GLY A 149 6.12 17.02 1.15
C GLY A 149 7.12 16.15 1.91
N ARG A 150 8.22 16.75 2.42
CA ARG A 150 9.19 15.99 3.22
C ARG A 150 8.59 15.34 4.47
N LYS A 151 7.73 16.06 5.21
CA LYS A 151 7.06 15.51 6.40
C LYS A 151 6.16 14.33 6.06
N ARG A 152 5.49 14.38 4.93
CA ARG A 152 4.59 13.34 4.46
C ARG A 152 5.31 12.07 4.00
N MET A 153 6.63 12.11 3.80
CA MET A 153 7.43 10.91 3.49
C MET A 153 7.73 10.07 4.72
N LEU A 154 7.72 10.64 5.92
CA LEU A 154 8.08 9.90 7.14
C LEU A 154 7.15 8.71 7.43
N PRO A 155 5.81 8.81 7.31
CA PRO A 155 4.92 7.67 7.42
C PRO A 155 5.26 6.54 6.44
N PHE A 156 5.55 6.85 5.18
CA PHE A 156 5.91 5.84 4.18
C PHE A 156 7.19 5.08 4.55
N LEU A 157 8.20 5.78 5.04
CA LEU A 157 9.45 5.16 5.50
C LEU A 157 9.21 4.25 6.71
N LEU A 158 8.42 4.71 7.68
CA LEU A 158 8.10 3.94 8.89
C LEU A 158 7.26 2.68 8.54
N MET A 159 6.24 2.83 7.72
CA MET A 159 5.43 1.70 7.26
C MET A 159 6.27 0.67 6.49
N SER A 160 7.23 1.13 5.71
CA SER A 160 8.16 0.26 4.98
C SER A 160 9.02 -0.57 5.92
N ASP A 161 9.52 0.03 6.98
CA ASP A 161 10.28 -0.71 8.01
C ASP A 161 9.39 -1.74 8.72
N GLY A 162 8.15 -1.37 9.06
CA GLY A 162 7.17 -2.29 9.60
C GLY A 162 6.88 -3.46 8.65
N GLN A 163 6.74 -3.21 7.35
CA GLN A 163 6.53 -4.28 6.36
C GLN A 163 7.74 -5.22 6.24
N LYS A 164 8.97 -4.69 6.32
CA LYS A 164 10.18 -5.55 6.37
C LYS A 164 10.18 -6.49 7.58
N LEU A 165 9.72 -6.00 8.74
CA LEU A 165 9.58 -6.84 9.94
C LEU A 165 8.51 -7.91 9.75
N LEU A 166 7.35 -7.57 9.18
CA LEU A 166 6.29 -8.54 8.88
C LEU A 166 6.79 -9.62 7.91
N ASN A 167 7.48 -9.23 6.83
CA ASN A 167 8.04 -10.19 5.88
C ASN A 167 9.03 -11.15 6.57
N ARG A 168 9.87 -10.66 7.51
CA ARG A 168 10.78 -11.49 8.29
C ARG A 168 10.06 -12.40 9.28
N LEU A 169 8.97 -11.92 9.88
CA LEU A 169 8.16 -12.72 10.79
C LEU A 169 7.67 -14.00 10.10
N ALA A 170 7.25 -13.90 8.84
CA ALA A 170 6.84 -15.06 8.04
C ALA A 170 7.94 -16.12 7.86
N ALA A 171 9.21 -15.79 8.02
CA ALA A 171 10.34 -16.72 7.88
C ALA A 171 10.74 -17.40 9.18
N VAL A 172 10.22 -16.97 10.32
CA VAL A 172 10.59 -17.45 11.66
C VAL A 172 9.59 -18.50 12.15
N TRP A 173 8.42 -18.56 11.55
CA TRP A 173 7.36 -19.52 11.83
C TRP A 173 7.37 -20.71 10.85
#